data_710746211a11f68a77ca8e2314d3f7a3
#
_entry.id   710746211a11f68a77ca8e2314d3f7a3
#
_cell.length_a   1.000
_cell.length_b   1.000
_cell.length_c   1.000
_cell.angle_alpha   90.00
_cell.angle_beta   90.00
_cell.angle_gamma   90.00
#
_symmetry.space_group_name_H-M   'P 1'
#
loop_
_entity.id
_entity.type
_entity.pdbx_description
1 polymer ?
#
loop_
_entity_poly.entity_id
_entity_poly.type
_entity_poly.pdbx_seq_one_letter_code
_entity_poly.pdbx_strand_id
1 'polypeptide(L)'
;GNENGLRLRIYGSKAGLEWSQENPNYLKFSLLGEPSKILGRGSPELAESATKVTRTPPGHPEGYIEGFANIYTEIAQAIYAAREGKPVPQDVLFPDLDDGIDGMIFVNAALKSSRNDGKWVLLNN
;
A
#
# COMPACT_ATOMS: atom_id res chain seq x y z
N GLY A 1 20.02 -14.88 3.87
CA GLY A 1 20.63 -14.22 5.01
C GLY A 1 20.25 -12.74 5.13
N ASN A 2 19.14 -12.33 4.50
CA ASN A 2 18.63 -10.96 4.60
C ASN A 2 17.13 -11.00 4.82
N GLU A 3 16.61 -10.02 5.55
CA GLU A 3 15.19 -9.78 5.68
C GLU A 3 14.59 -9.36 4.32
N ASN A 4 13.26 -9.32 4.17
CA ASN A 4 12.63 -8.83 2.94
C ASN A 4 13.13 -7.44 2.54
N GLY A 5 13.28 -6.55 3.51
CA GLY A 5 13.89 -5.24 3.32
C GLY A 5 13.09 -4.31 2.42
N LEU A 6 11.77 -4.57 2.24
CA LEU A 6 10.93 -3.73 1.41
C LEU A 6 10.84 -2.31 2.00
N ARG A 7 11.21 -1.34 1.17
CA ARG A 7 11.16 0.09 1.51
C ARG A 7 10.49 0.85 0.39
N LEU A 8 9.56 1.72 0.76
CA LEU A 8 8.89 2.63 -0.16
C LEU A 8 9.32 4.06 0.15
N ARG A 9 9.70 4.79 -0.89
CA ARG A 9 10.00 6.21 -0.81
C ARG A 9 9.30 6.91 -1.98
N ILE A 10 8.46 7.88 -1.65
CA ILE A 10 7.70 8.65 -2.63
C ILE A 10 8.01 10.12 -2.39
N TYR A 11 8.51 10.80 -3.42
CA TYR A 11 8.88 12.21 -3.33
C TYR A 11 8.10 13.01 -4.36
N GLY A 12 7.32 13.96 -3.87
CA GLY A 12 6.64 14.97 -4.67
C GLY A 12 7.30 16.34 -4.54
N SER A 13 6.77 17.32 -5.25
CA SER A 13 7.25 18.71 -5.21
C SER A 13 6.95 19.43 -3.88
N LYS A 14 6.03 18.91 -3.06
CA LYS A 14 5.60 19.54 -1.82
C LYS A 14 5.97 18.72 -0.57
N ALA A 15 6.04 17.41 -0.69
CA ALA A 15 6.27 16.52 0.43
C ALA A 15 6.89 15.20 -0.02
N GLY A 16 7.45 14.45 0.93
CA GLY A 16 7.96 13.10 0.75
C GLY A 16 7.46 12.15 1.82
N LEU A 17 7.39 10.86 1.47
CA LEU A 17 7.01 9.76 2.35
C LEU A 17 8.10 8.69 2.30
N GLU A 18 8.41 8.11 3.47
CA GLU A 18 9.31 6.96 3.57
C GLU A 18 8.72 5.92 4.53
N TRP A 19 8.65 4.68 4.08
CA TRP A 19 8.14 3.55 4.87
C TRP A 19 9.04 2.33 4.73
N SER A 20 9.12 1.52 5.80
CA SER A 20 9.86 0.28 5.84
C SER A 20 9.00 -0.85 6.39
N GLN A 21 8.99 -1.99 5.71
CA GLN A 21 8.20 -3.17 6.08
C GLN A 21 8.60 -3.73 7.46
N GLU A 22 9.87 -3.69 7.82
CA GLU A 22 10.36 -4.20 9.10
C GLU A 22 9.95 -3.32 10.29
N ASN A 23 9.43 -2.12 10.01
CA ASN A 23 8.87 -1.21 11.01
C ASN A 23 7.54 -0.61 10.51
N PRO A 24 6.52 -1.45 10.24
CA PRO A 24 5.36 -1.09 9.42
C PRO A 24 4.42 -0.07 10.07
N ASN A 25 4.51 0.11 11.40
CA ASN A 25 3.62 0.98 12.15
C ASN A 25 3.98 2.47 12.10
N TYR A 26 5.07 2.82 11.39
CA TYR A 26 5.57 4.19 11.32
C TYR A 26 5.80 4.63 9.88
N LEU A 27 5.37 5.85 9.58
CA LEU A 27 5.58 6.52 8.31
C LEU A 27 6.32 7.82 8.55
N LYS A 28 7.47 8.01 7.91
CA LYS A 28 8.14 9.30 7.89
C LYS A 28 7.49 10.19 6.84
N PHE A 29 7.04 11.34 7.28
CA PHE A 29 6.46 12.40 6.45
C PHE A 29 7.34 13.64 6.51
N SER A 30 7.70 14.17 5.35
CA SER A 30 8.55 15.35 5.22
C SER A 30 7.86 16.38 4.34
N LEU A 31 7.38 17.46 4.91
CA LEU A 31 6.83 18.59 4.18
C LEU A 31 7.99 19.55 3.80
N LEU A 32 7.93 20.08 2.60
CA LEU A 32 8.96 21.03 2.14
C LEU A 32 9.03 22.25 3.05
N GLY A 33 10.22 22.55 3.56
CA GLY A 33 10.46 23.69 4.47
C GLY A 33 10.13 23.43 5.93
N GLU A 34 9.68 22.21 6.30
CA GLU A 34 9.37 21.85 7.68
C GLU A 34 10.23 20.68 8.19
N PRO A 35 10.39 20.52 9.51
CA PRO A 35 10.98 19.32 10.08
C PRO A 35 10.18 18.07 9.73
N SER A 36 10.88 16.97 9.45
CA SER A 36 10.23 15.68 9.22
C SER A 36 9.48 15.19 10.46
N LYS A 37 8.33 14.57 10.25
CA LYS A 37 7.49 13.95 11.29
C LYS A 37 7.49 12.44 11.13
N ILE A 38 7.33 11.72 12.23
CA ILE A 38 7.02 10.29 12.24
C ILE A 38 5.55 10.14 12.60
N LEU A 39 4.76 9.66 11.64
CA LEU A 39 3.35 9.36 11.85
C LEU A 39 3.22 7.93 12.33
N GLY A 40 2.62 7.72 13.48
CA GLY A 40 2.33 6.40 14.01
C GLY A 40 0.99 5.86 13.48
N ARG A 41 0.89 4.57 13.30
CA ARG A 41 -0.37 3.92 12.99
C ARG A 41 -1.42 4.25 14.09
N GLY A 42 -2.63 4.60 13.65
CA GLY A 42 -3.72 5.00 14.56
C GLY A 42 -3.60 6.41 15.12
N SER A 43 -2.65 7.23 14.65
CA SER A 43 -2.57 8.64 15.01
C SER A 43 -3.80 9.41 14.53
N PRO A 44 -4.29 10.41 15.30
CA PRO A 44 -5.52 11.13 14.96
C PRO A 44 -5.42 12.01 13.70
N GLU A 45 -4.22 12.34 13.26
CA GLU A 45 -3.96 13.12 12.04
C GLU A 45 -3.99 12.30 10.75
N LEU A 46 -4.22 10.97 10.82
CA LEU A 46 -4.25 10.11 9.66
C LEU A 46 -5.57 10.25 8.91
N ALA A 47 -5.52 10.01 7.59
CA ALA A 47 -6.70 9.97 6.74
C ALA A 47 -7.65 8.83 7.17
N GLU A 48 -8.95 9.00 6.91
CA GLU A 48 -9.99 8.02 7.23
C GLU A 48 -9.68 6.63 6.63
N SER A 49 -9.17 6.60 5.40
CA SER A 49 -8.75 5.36 4.73
C SER A 49 -7.68 4.57 5.49
N ALA A 50 -6.77 5.25 6.18
CA ALA A 50 -5.76 4.60 7.02
C ALA A 50 -6.34 4.18 8.38
N THR A 51 -7.23 4.99 8.95
CA THR A 51 -7.89 4.70 10.23
C THR A 51 -8.82 3.50 10.10
N LYS A 52 -9.55 3.38 9.00
CA LYS A 52 -10.46 2.26 8.72
C LYS A 52 -9.77 0.88 8.79
N VAL A 53 -8.53 0.79 8.33
CA VAL A 53 -7.77 -0.47 8.31
C VAL A 53 -6.92 -0.69 9.56
N THR A 54 -7.01 0.20 10.53
CA THR A 54 -6.36 0.08 11.84
C THR A 54 -7.21 -0.78 12.78
N ARG A 55 -6.67 -1.90 13.25
CA ARG A 55 -7.39 -2.92 14.05
C ARG A 55 -7.12 -2.83 15.53
N THR A 56 -5.91 -2.46 15.90
CA THR A 56 -5.52 -2.35 17.33
C THR A 56 -5.37 -0.87 17.72
N PRO A 57 -5.57 -0.54 19.02
CA PRO A 57 -5.37 0.83 19.48
C PRO A 57 -3.95 1.37 19.20
N PRO A 58 -3.76 2.69 19.11
CA PRO A 58 -2.43 3.29 19.03
C PRO A 58 -1.49 2.75 20.14
N GLY A 59 -0.21 2.52 19.78
CA GLY A 59 0.78 1.95 20.69
C GLY A 59 0.81 0.42 20.74
N HIS A 60 -0.14 -0.26 20.11
CA HIS A 60 -0.12 -1.72 19.95
C HIS A 60 0.26 -2.05 18.51
N PRO A 61 1.35 -2.78 18.25
CA PRO A 61 1.83 -3.01 16.90
C PRO A 61 0.87 -3.88 16.09
N GLU A 62 0.77 -3.58 14.81
CA GLU A 62 0.16 -4.41 13.79
C GLU A 62 1.20 -4.78 12.74
N GLY A 63 0.95 -5.84 11.98
CA GLY A 63 1.86 -6.29 10.95
C GLY A 63 1.18 -7.16 9.90
N TYR A 64 1.86 -8.24 9.54
CA TYR A 64 1.48 -9.14 8.45
C TYR A 64 0.06 -9.73 8.60
N ILE A 65 -0.29 -10.21 9.79
CA ILE A 65 -1.57 -10.87 10.05
C ILE A 65 -2.73 -9.88 9.89
N GLU A 66 -2.62 -8.69 10.48
CA GLU A 66 -3.63 -7.65 10.40
C GLU A 66 -3.78 -7.12 8.97
N GLY A 67 -2.67 -7.00 8.22
CA GLY A 67 -2.68 -6.62 6.81
C GLY A 67 -3.50 -7.61 5.97
N PHE A 68 -3.24 -8.91 6.11
CA PHE A 68 -4.03 -9.94 5.44
C PHE A 68 -5.49 -9.98 5.91
N ALA A 69 -5.74 -9.81 7.20
CA ALA A 69 -7.10 -9.76 7.73
C ALA A 69 -7.91 -8.59 7.14
N ASN A 70 -7.28 -7.45 6.82
CA ASN A 70 -7.94 -6.35 6.14
C ASN A 70 -8.36 -6.74 4.71
N ILE A 71 -7.46 -7.35 3.94
CA ILE A 71 -7.75 -7.83 2.57
C ILE A 71 -8.95 -8.80 2.59
N TYR A 72 -8.92 -9.81 3.46
CA TYR A 72 -10.03 -10.77 3.58
C TYR A 72 -11.34 -10.11 4.02
N THR A 73 -11.28 -9.10 4.88
CA THR A 73 -12.47 -8.34 5.31
C THR A 73 -13.10 -7.62 4.11
N GLU A 74 -12.29 -6.97 3.28
CA GLU A 74 -12.76 -6.25 2.11
C GLU A 74 -13.31 -7.19 1.03
N ILE A 75 -12.64 -8.31 0.77
CA ILE A 75 -13.17 -9.36 -0.13
C ILE A 75 -14.52 -9.87 0.37
N ALA A 76 -14.67 -10.12 1.66
CA ALA A 76 -15.95 -10.56 2.24
C ALA A 76 -17.05 -9.51 2.03
N GLN A 77 -16.75 -8.22 2.22
CA GLN A 77 -17.69 -7.13 1.96
C GLN A 77 -18.15 -7.10 0.49
N ALA A 78 -17.22 -7.29 -0.45
CA ALA A 78 -17.55 -7.37 -1.87
C ALA A 78 -18.44 -8.57 -2.19
N ILE A 79 -18.15 -9.74 -1.61
CA ILE A 79 -18.98 -10.95 -1.78
C ILE A 79 -20.40 -10.74 -1.23
N TYR A 80 -20.54 -10.12 -0.04
CA TYR A 80 -21.85 -9.84 0.53
C TYR A 80 -22.63 -8.84 -0.32
N ALA A 81 -22.01 -7.77 -0.81
CA ALA A 81 -22.66 -6.83 -1.71
C ALA A 81 -23.16 -7.52 -2.99
N ALA A 82 -22.35 -8.36 -3.61
CA ALA A 82 -22.72 -9.11 -4.80
C ALA A 82 -23.91 -10.06 -4.54
N ARG A 83 -23.93 -10.76 -3.40
CA ARG A 83 -25.04 -11.65 -3.02
C ARG A 83 -26.36 -10.90 -2.79
N GLU A 84 -26.28 -9.65 -2.34
CA GLU A 84 -27.45 -8.79 -2.13
C GLU A 84 -27.84 -8.00 -3.38
N GLY A 85 -27.13 -8.16 -4.49
CA GLY A 85 -27.36 -7.39 -5.73
C GLY A 85 -27.04 -5.91 -5.59
N LYS A 86 -26.17 -5.56 -4.64
CA LYS A 86 -25.71 -4.18 -4.37
C LYS A 86 -24.34 -3.93 -5.00
N PRO A 87 -24.01 -2.68 -5.34
CA PRO A 87 -22.66 -2.32 -5.73
C PRO A 87 -21.68 -2.51 -4.56
N VAL A 88 -20.44 -2.86 -4.88
CA VAL A 88 -19.36 -2.89 -3.88
C VAL A 88 -19.14 -1.47 -3.34
N PRO A 89 -19.03 -1.29 -2.02
CA PRO A 89 -18.74 0.03 -1.43
C PRO A 89 -17.45 0.63 -2.00
N GLN A 90 -17.45 1.94 -2.26
CA GLN A 90 -16.31 2.63 -2.89
C GLN A 90 -15.04 2.64 -2.05
N ASP A 91 -15.17 2.42 -0.76
CA ASP A 91 -14.08 2.37 0.22
C ASP A 91 -13.51 0.95 0.42
N VAL A 92 -13.99 -0.03 -0.32
CA VAL A 92 -13.46 -1.41 -0.39
C VAL A 92 -12.42 -1.47 -1.50
N LEU A 93 -11.15 -1.66 -1.14
CA LEU A 93 -9.98 -1.45 -2.02
C LEU A 93 -9.08 -2.69 -2.12
N PHE A 94 -9.66 -3.89 -2.22
CA PHE A 94 -8.84 -5.08 -2.48
C PHE A 94 -8.34 -5.11 -3.95
N PRO A 95 -7.16 -5.66 -4.21
CA PRO A 95 -6.65 -5.83 -5.57
C PRO A 95 -7.55 -6.73 -6.41
N ASP A 96 -7.85 -6.30 -7.63
CA ASP A 96 -8.67 -7.04 -8.59
C ASP A 96 -7.84 -7.67 -9.73
N LEU A 97 -8.52 -8.15 -10.77
CA LEU A 97 -7.86 -8.78 -11.91
C LEU A 97 -6.99 -7.80 -12.69
N ASP A 98 -7.43 -6.57 -12.82
CA ASP A 98 -6.69 -5.54 -13.58
C ASP A 98 -5.41 -5.16 -12.85
N ASP A 99 -5.44 -5.03 -11.51
CA ASP A 99 -4.25 -4.85 -10.68
C ASP A 99 -3.25 -6.01 -10.87
N GLY A 100 -3.77 -7.25 -10.96
CA GLY A 100 -2.95 -8.43 -11.22
C GLY A 100 -2.29 -8.40 -12.61
N ILE A 101 -3.02 -7.97 -13.64
CA ILE A 101 -2.51 -7.80 -15.01
C ILE A 101 -1.41 -6.73 -15.02
N ASP A 102 -1.65 -5.59 -14.42
CA ASP A 102 -0.68 -4.49 -14.34
C ASP A 102 0.60 -4.91 -13.62
N GLY A 103 0.49 -5.68 -12.56
CA GLY A 103 1.62 -6.29 -11.87
C GLY A 103 2.46 -7.18 -12.80
N MET A 104 1.81 -8.03 -13.61
CA MET A 104 2.49 -8.90 -14.58
C MET A 104 3.13 -8.11 -15.72
N ILE A 105 2.48 -7.07 -16.21
CA ILE A 105 3.04 -6.16 -17.23
C ILE A 105 4.31 -5.50 -16.69
N PHE A 106 4.27 -5.00 -15.45
CA PHE A 106 5.44 -4.39 -14.81
C PHE A 106 6.62 -5.36 -14.68
N VAL A 107 6.38 -6.58 -14.18
CA VAL A 107 7.43 -7.60 -14.03
C VAL A 107 8.05 -7.94 -15.39
N ASN A 108 7.25 -8.15 -16.42
CA ASN A 108 7.74 -8.44 -17.77
C ASN A 108 8.55 -7.28 -18.35
N ALA A 109 8.11 -6.04 -18.15
CA ALA A 109 8.83 -4.85 -18.60
C ALA A 109 10.17 -4.69 -17.86
N ALA A 110 10.20 -4.96 -16.56
CA ALA A 110 11.43 -4.93 -15.76
C ALA A 110 12.45 -5.97 -16.25
N LEU A 111 12.01 -7.20 -16.54
CA LEU A 111 12.86 -8.24 -17.12
C LEU A 111 13.38 -7.85 -18.51
N LYS A 112 12.54 -7.26 -19.36
CA LYS A 112 12.93 -6.78 -20.68
C LYS A 112 13.94 -5.64 -20.57
N SER A 113 13.74 -4.70 -19.66
CA SER A 113 14.69 -3.62 -19.37
C SER A 113 16.04 -4.19 -18.93
N SER A 114 16.05 -5.09 -17.96
CA SER A 114 17.25 -5.73 -17.43
C SER A 114 18.07 -6.46 -18.52
N ARG A 115 17.41 -7.16 -19.44
CA ARG A 115 18.04 -7.86 -20.57
C ARG A 115 18.56 -6.93 -21.67
N ASN A 116 18.21 -5.64 -21.62
CA ASN A 116 18.60 -4.61 -22.59
C ASN A 116 19.35 -3.46 -21.91
N ASP A 117 20.26 -3.77 -21.02
CA ASP A 117 21.15 -2.80 -20.35
C ASP A 117 20.42 -1.67 -19.60
N GLY A 118 19.27 -1.97 -19.02
CA GLY A 118 18.48 -1.00 -18.23
C GLY A 118 17.76 0.05 -19.06
N LYS A 119 17.51 -0.17 -20.36
CA LYS A 119 16.77 0.74 -21.20
C LYS A 119 15.32 0.91 -20.75
N TRP A 120 14.78 2.09 -20.94
CA TRP A 120 13.37 2.36 -20.72
C TRP A 120 12.48 1.47 -21.59
N VAL A 121 11.48 0.87 -20.98
CA VAL A 121 10.48 0.02 -21.63
C VAL A 121 9.10 0.61 -21.35
N LEU A 122 8.30 0.81 -22.40
CA LEU A 122 6.90 1.21 -22.24
C LEU A 122 6.10 0.05 -21.66
N LEU A 123 5.23 0.36 -20.70
CA LEU A 123 4.23 -0.55 -20.19
C LEU A 123 3.05 -0.55 -21.18
N ASN A 124 2.94 -1.58 -22.01
CA ASN A 124 1.85 -1.74 -22.96
C ASN A 124 0.97 -2.90 -22.49
N ASN A 125 -0.33 -2.68 -22.50
CA ASN A 125 -1.34 -3.74 -22.32
C ASN A 125 -1.39 -4.64 -23.55
#